data_93a49cc61b653ad54b1b47332c02cfa6
#
_entry.id   93a49cc61b653ad54b1b47332c02cfa6
#
_cell.length_a   1.000
_cell.length_b   1.000
_cell.length_c   1.000
_cell.angle_alpha   90.00
_cell.angle_beta   90.00
_cell.angle_gamma   90.00
#
_symmetry.space_group_name_H-M   'P 1'
#
loop_
_entity.id
_entity.type
_entity.pdbx_description
1 polymer ?
#
loop_
_entity_poly.entity_id
_entity_poly.type
_entity_poly.pdbx_seq_one_letter_code
_entity_poly.pdbx_strand_id
1 'polypeptide(L)'
;MRFFILLFTFLFNLSLFSQVTNNKNIKVKLGIEEFIENHLDLIKGKNIGIITNHTGKLPDGRHIVDILNGNKDFIIKALFGPEHGIRGDAPDGKSLSHTTDEKTGIPVYSLYGTGNNKPTKEMLKDIDVLIYDIQDIGARFYTFQSTLFLCMEAAAEEKIKFIVLDRPNPITGIRIEGAVLDDSLKSFVGLHKIPVVHGLTIGELAKLVNEEGWLNNGVKADLIVIKMKGWKRNMWYDDTGLPWVKPSPNMMNMNTAIVYPGLCFIEGTNVSEGRGTSNPFEIIGAPFIDKDQFAKTLNSYKLKGVEFEPIKFTPTDILRVTVDPKYDSIECNGIFIHIKDRNKFEPIKTGL
;
A
#
# COMPACT_ATOMS: atom_id res chain seq x y z
N MET A 1 55.15 -56.55 -14.11
CA MET A 1 53.81 -56.38 -13.54
C MET A 1 53.70 -54.96 -12.97
N ARG A 2 53.18 -53.99 -13.74
CA ARG A 2 53.09 -52.57 -13.36
C ARG A 2 51.62 -52.29 -12.98
N PHE A 3 51.36 -51.93 -11.73
CA PHE A 3 50.08 -51.47 -11.25
C PHE A 3 49.91 -50.00 -11.60
N PHE A 4 48.90 -49.67 -12.44
CA PHE A 4 48.41 -48.31 -12.63
C PHE A 4 47.38 -47.99 -11.55
N ILE A 5 47.63 -46.98 -10.72
CA ILE A 5 46.69 -46.36 -9.81
C ILE A 5 46.02 -45.19 -10.56
N LEU A 6 44.74 -45.34 -10.85
CA LEU A 6 43.90 -44.23 -11.38
C LEU A 6 43.43 -43.39 -10.17
N LEU A 7 43.91 -42.15 -10.16
CA LEU A 7 43.45 -41.14 -9.21
C LEU A 7 42.21 -40.46 -9.77
N PHE A 8 41.01 -40.73 -9.22
CA PHE A 8 39.77 -40.02 -9.58
C PHE A 8 39.72 -38.73 -8.76
N THR A 9 39.99 -37.60 -9.43
CA THR A 9 39.76 -36.26 -8.87
C THR A 9 38.31 -35.88 -9.07
N PHE A 10 37.53 -35.89 -7.95
CA PHE A 10 36.19 -35.34 -7.90
C PHE A 10 36.28 -33.82 -7.84
N LEU A 11 36.00 -33.19 -8.97
CA LEU A 11 35.81 -31.74 -9.04
C LEU A 11 34.41 -31.42 -8.49
N PHE A 12 34.36 -30.95 -7.25
CA PHE A 12 33.18 -30.34 -6.64
C PHE A 12 32.97 -28.96 -7.29
N ASN A 13 32.04 -28.85 -8.25
CA ASN A 13 31.55 -27.58 -8.73
C ASN A 13 30.70 -26.93 -7.63
N LEU A 14 31.31 -26.08 -6.82
CA LEU A 14 30.58 -25.09 -6.02
C LEU A 14 30.04 -24.03 -6.99
N SER A 15 28.81 -24.20 -7.44
CA SER A 15 28.02 -23.11 -8.02
C SER A 15 27.71 -22.15 -6.86
N LEU A 16 28.53 -21.12 -6.72
CA LEU A 16 28.20 -19.90 -5.99
C LEU A 16 26.96 -19.30 -6.66
N PHE A 17 25.81 -19.53 -6.05
CA PHE A 17 24.63 -18.68 -6.28
C PHE A 17 25.00 -17.27 -5.81
N SER A 18 25.57 -16.48 -6.72
CA SER A 18 25.64 -15.05 -6.61
C SER A 18 24.21 -14.55 -6.59
N GLN A 19 23.70 -14.26 -5.40
CA GLN A 19 22.56 -13.36 -5.29
C GLN A 19 23.00 -12.04 -5.92
N VAL A 20 22.55 -11.82 -7.14
CA VAL A 20 22.60 -10.50 -7.77
C VAL A 20 21.64 -9.63 -6.96
N THR A 21 22.14 -9.04 -5.90
CA THR A 21 21.50 -7.88 -5.29
C THR A 21 21.56 -6.79 -6.36
N ASN A 22 20.42 -6.58 -7.03
CA ASN A 22 20.20 -5.44 -7.90
C ASN A 22 20.29 -4.18 -6.99
N ASN A 23 21.50 -3.69 -6.77
CA ASN A 23 21.74 -2.42 -6.09
C ASN A 23 21.32 -1.31 -7.06
N LYS A 24 20.02 -1.16 -7.31
CA LYS A 24 19.47 0.09 -7.81
C LYS A 24 19.90 1.15 -6.78
N ASN A 25 20.70 2.13 -7.19
CA ASN A 25 21.07 3.23 -6.33
C ASN A 25 19.79 3.87 -5.77
N ILE A 26 19.54 3.67 -4.48
CA ILE A 26 18.39 4.26 -3.79
C ILE A 26 18.57 5.77 -3.85
N LYS A 27 17.63 6.45 -4.47
CA LYS A 27 17.65 7.91 -4.68
C LYS A 27 16.83 8.65 -3.65
N VAL A 28 15.91 7.94 -2.99
CA VAL A 28 14.96 8.51 -2.03
C VAL A 28 15.21 7.90 -0.67
N LYS A 29 15.40 8.77 0.31
CA LYS A 29 15.44 8.42 1.72
C LYS A 29 14.05 8.64 2.32
N LEU A 30 13.48 7.60 2.89
CA LEU A 30 12.11 7.63 3.45
C LEU A 30 12.02 8.46 4.71
N GLY A 31 10.83 8.94 5.06
CA GLY A 31 10.55 9.63 6.32
C GLY A 31 10.95 8.81 7.55
N ILE A 32 10.78 7.49 7.51
CA ILE A 32 11.23 6.58 8.59
C ILE A 32 12.75 6.62 8.78
N GLU A 33 13.54 6.68 7.71
CA GLU A 33 15.02 6.77 7.81
C GLU A 33 15.44 8.11 8.40
N GLU A 34 14.83 9.22 7.93
CA GLU A 34 15.06 10.56 8.47
C GLU A 34 14.67 10.64 9.95
N PHE A 35 13.56 10.01 10.34
CA PHE A 35 13.09 9.97 11.72
C PHE A 35 14.08 9.26 12.64
N ILE A 36 14.53 8.07 12.24
CA ILE A 36 15.47 7.28 13.06
C ILE A 36 16.83 8.00 13.22
N GLU A 37 17.31 8.64 12.16
CA GLU A 37 18.63 9.29 12.19
C GLU A 37 18.64 10.65 12.87
N ASN A 38 17.54 11.44 12.73
CA ASN A 38 17.59 12.86 13.03
C ASN A 38 16.48 13.37 13.96
N HIS A 39 15.47 12.54 14.31
CA HIS A 39 14.26 13.05 14.99
C HIS A 39 13.76 12.16 16.14
N LEU A 40 14.56 11.24 16.67
CA LEU A 40 14.18 10.43 17.83
C LEU A 40 14.00 11.25 19.11
N ASP A 41 14.56 12.45 19.17
CA ASP A 41 14.34 13.42 20.24
C ASP A 41 12.87 13.80 20.41
N LEU A 42 12.08 13.80 19.34
CA LEU A 42 10.64 14.08 19.37
C LEU A 42 9.83 13.11 20.24
N ILE A 43 10.35 11.92 20.49
CA ILE A 43 9.68 10.86 21.27
C ILE A 43 10.42 10.45 22.54
N LYS A 44 11.53 11.13 22.85
CA LYS A 44 12.31 10.83 24.04
C LYS A 44 11.51 11.06 25.33
N GLY A 45 11.49 10.06 26.21
CA GLY A 45 10.71 10.06 27.47
C GLY A 45 9.20 9.91 27.27
N LYS A 46 8.75 9.53 26.06
CA LYS A 46 7.33 9.47 25.72
C LYS A 46 6.80 8.03 25.65
N ASN A 47 5.51 7.90 25.90
CA ASN A 47 4.74 6.73 25.53
C ASN A 47 4.22 6.90 24.11
N ILE A 48 4.55 5.98 23.21
CA ILE A 48 4.19 6.10 21.81
C ILE A 48 3.21 4.98 21.36
N GLY A 49 2.32 5.33 20.42
CA GLY A 49 1.56 4.40 19.64
C GLY A 49 2.04 4.41 18.18
N ILE A 50 2.08 3.27 17.52
CA ILE A 50 2.52 3.18 16.12
C ILE A 50 1.38 2.67 15.26
N ILE A 51 0.95 3.47 14.27
CA ILE A 51 -0.03 3.11 13.25
C ILE A 51 0.77 2.65 12.04
N THR A 52 0.75 1.36 11.75
CA THR A 52 1.58 0.78 10.69
C THR A 52 1.02 -0.55 10.18
N ASN A 53 1.57 -1.02 9.09
CA ASN A 53 1.38 -2.37 8.58
C ASN A 53 2.71 -2.93 8.05
N HIS A 54 2.67 -4.07 7.38
CA HIS A 54 3.85 -4.74 6.80
C HIS A 54 4.67 -3.88 5.82
N THR A 55 4.15 -2.72 5.36
CA THR A 55 4.89 -1.77 4.51
C THR A 55 5.75 -0.80 5.31
N GLY A 56 5.55 -0.69 6.63
CA GLY A 56 6.33 0.17 7.53
C GLY A 56 7.77 -0.32 7.69
N LYS A 57 8.50 -0.40 6.56
CA LYS A 57 9.86 -0.95 6.49
C LYS A 57 10.86 0.04 5.93
N LEU A 58 12.09 -0.13 6.38
CA LEU A 58 13.28 0.41 5.73
C LEU A 58 13.56 -0.33 4.41
N PRO A 59 14.39 0.24 3.50
CA PRO A 59 14.79 -0.44 2.27
C PRO A 59 15.50 -1.78 2.47
N ASP A 60 16.12 -2.00 3.63
CA ASP A 60 16.78 -3.25 4.01
C ASP A 60 15.80 -4.31 4.56
N GLY A 61 14.50 -4.00 4.63
CA GLY A 61 13.44 -4.89 5.06
C GLY A 61 13.12 -4.87 6.56
N ARG A 62 13.88 -4.16 7.39
CA ARG A 62 13.59 -4.03 8.82
C ARG A 62 12.32 -3.22 9.05
N HIS A 63 11.44 -3.72 9.89
CA HIS A 63 10.15 -3.08 10.19
C HIS A 63 10.28 -2.03 11.30
N ILE A 64 9.53 -0.92 11.22
CA ILE A 64 9.58 0.17 12.20
C ILE A 64 9.40 -0.30 13.65
N VAL A 65 8.45 -1.20 13.89
CA VAL A 65 8.20 -1.74 15.24
C VAL A 65 9.42 -2.46 15.77
N ASP A 66 10.08 -3.27 14.93
CA ASP A 66 11.26 -4.04 15.33
C ASP A 66 12.48 -3.16 15.59
N ILE A 67 12.59 -2.05 14.84
CA ILE A 67 13.68 -1.08 15.00
C ILE A 67 13.51 -0.29 16.29
N LEU A 68 12.29 0.16 16.58
CA LEU A 68 12.02 1.00 17.75
C LEU A 68 11.86 0.19 19.03
N ASN A 69 11.49 -1.10 18.93
CA ASN A 69 11.32 -1.96 20.09
C ASN A 69 12.66 -2.18 20.82
N GLY A 70 12.63 -2.09 22.13
CA GLY A 70 13.81 -2.26 22.97
C GLY A 70 14.68 -1.01 23.16
N ASN A 71 14.36 0.13 22.51
CA ASN A 71 14.95 1.41 22.84
C ASN A 71 14.48 1.82 24.27
N LYS A 72 15.42 2.29 25.11
CA LYS A 72 15.14 2.66 26.50
C LYS A 72 14.70 4.11 26.68
N ASP A 73 14.79 4.91 25.63
CA ASP A 73 14.46 6.32 25.69
C ASP A 73 12.95 6.62 25.59
N PHE A 74 12.13 5.63 25.20
CA PHE A 74 10.67 5.74 25.08
C PHE A 74 10.00 4.36 25.23
N ILE A 75 8.68 4.35 25.35
CA ILE A 75 7.90 3.11 25.52
C ILE A 75 6.87 2.99 24.38
N ILE A 76 6.87 1.87 23.66
CA ILE A 76 5.79 1.55 22.71
C ILE A 76 4.64 0.94 23.52
N LYS A 77 3.53 1.67 23.66
CA LYS A 77 2.33 1.25 24.42
C LYS A 77 1.40 0.39 23.59
N ALA A 78 1.25 0.73 22.31
CA ALA A 78 0.31 0.05 21.44
C ALA A 78 0.70 0.14 19.96
N LEU A 79 0.24 -0.83 19.19
CA LEU A 79 0.29 -0.86 17.75
C LEU A 79 -1.14 -0.77 17.20
N PHE A 80 -1.32 -0.05 16.10
CA PHE A 80 -2.60 0.12 15.44
C PHE A 80 -2.50 -0.38 14.00
N GLY A 81 -3.23 -1.44 13.69
CA GLY A 81 -3.22 -2.09 12.38
C GLY A 81 -4.42 -1.67 11.53
N PRO A 82 -4.20 -1.17 10.30
CA PRO A 82 -5.27 -1.01 9.32
C PRO A 82 -5.69 -2.38 8.76
N GLU A 83 -6.43 -2.39 7.66
CA GLU A 83 -6.68 -3.59 6.86
C GLU A 83 -5.38 -4.39 6.63
N HIS A 84 -5.46 -5.70 6.65
CA HIS A 84 -4.34 -6.67 6.60
C HIS A 84 -3.47 -6.76 7.88
N GLY A 85 -3.70 -5.94 8.89
CA GLY A 85 -2.98 -6.00 10.18
C GLY A 85 -1.53 -5.51 10.13
N ILE A 86 -0.87 -5.58 11.27
CA ILE A 86 0.50 -5.04 11.45
C ILE A 86 1.55 -5.79 10.61
N ARG A 87 1.39 -7.10 10.43
CA ARG A 87 2.38 -7.96 9.73
C ARG A 87 1.93 -8.33 8.30
N GLY A 88 0.71 -7.95 7.88
CA GLY A 88 0.20 -8.18 6.53
C GLY A 88 -0.24 -9.62 6.25
N ASP A 89 -0.67 -10.33 7.27
CA ASP A 89 -1.04 -11.74 7.22
C ASP A 89 -2.54 -11.99 7.13
N ALA A 90 -3.35 -10.94 7.15
CA ALA A 90 -4.79 -11.03 7.00
C ALA A 90 -5.24 -10.78 5.54
N PRO A 91 -6.17 -11.59 5.00
CA PRO A 91 -6.74 -11.38 3.68
C PRO A 91 -7.62 -10.13 3.61
N ASP A 92 -7.92 -9.69 2.38
CA ASP A 92 -8.78 -8.54 2.10
C ASP A 92 -10.14 -8.66 2.82
N GLY A 93 -10.64 -7.54 3.34
CA GLY A 93 -11.99 -7.42 3.89
C GLY A 93 -12.24 -8.12 5.23
N LYS A 94 -11.26 -8.82 5.82
CA LYS A 94 -11.45 -9.49 7.12
C LYS A 94 -11.31 -8.53 8.29
N SER A 95 -12.29 -8.61 9.19
CA SER A 95 -12.20 -7.99 10.52
C SER A 95 -11.15 -8.72 11.37
N LEU A 96 -10.29 -7.94 12.02
CA LEU A 96 -9.27 -8.46 12.93
C LEU A 96 -9.68 -8.15 14.38
N SER A 97 -9.52 -9.11 15.27
CA SER A 97 -9.65 -8.87 16.71
C SER A 97 -8.42 -8.15 17.28
N HIS A 98 -8.60 -7.52 18.44
CA HIS A 98 -7.47 -7.02 19.22
C HIS A 98 -6.59 -8.20 19.66
N THR A 99 -5.30 -8.09 19.47
CA THR A 99 -4.33 -9.15 19.72
C THR A 99 -3.04 -8.58 20.35
N THR A 100 -2.01 -9.41 20.42
CA THR A 100 -0.66 -9.00 20.82
C THR A 100 0.29 -9.38 19.70
N ASP A 101 1.19 -8.48 19.33
CA ASP A 101 2.23 -8.80 18.34
C ASP A 101 3.16 -9.87 18.89
N GLU A 102 3.17 -11.04 18.28
CA GLU A 102 3.90 -12.22 18.75
C GLU A 102 5.40 -11.98 18.92
N LYS A 103 5.97 -11.09 18.11
CA LYS A 103 7.40 -10.80 18.12
C LYS A 103 7.84 -9.88 19.24
N THR A 104 7.00 -8.93 19.61
CA THR A 104 7.37 -7.87 20.57
C THR A 104 6.59 -7.90 21.88
N GLY A 105 5.47 -8.63 21.92
CA GLY A 105 4.57 -8.66 23.06
C GLY A 105 3.72 -7.40 23.23
N ILE A 106 3.76 -6.45 22.27
CA ILE A 106 3.04 -5.20 22.34
C ILE A 106 1.57 -5.40 21.95
N PRO A 107 0.60 -4.80 22.67
CA PRO A 107 -0.82 -4.85 22.29
C PRO A 107 -1.07 -4.29 20.89
N VAL A 108 -1.91 -4.98 20.09
CA VAL A 108 -2.30 -4.59 18.73
C VAL A 108 -3.79 -4.33 18.69
N TYR A 109 -4.17 -3.12 18.29
CA TYR A 109 -5.56 -2.73 18.06
C TYR A 109 -5.85 -2.73 16.56
N SER A 110 -6.92 -3.41 16.15
CA SER A 110 -7.39 -3.35 14.76
C SER A 110 -8.22 -2.08 14.53
N LEU A 111 -7.90 -1.39 13.43
CA LEU A 111 -8.64 -0.23 12.92
C LEU A 111 -9.47 -0.58 11.68
N TYR A 112 -9.80 -1.87 11.48
CA TYR A 112 -10.55 -2.32 10.32
C TYR A 112 -11.59 -3.38 10.68
N GLY A 113 -12.80 -3.23 10.16
CA GLY A 113 -13.86 -4.26 10.26
C GLY A 113 -14.51 -4.44 11.61
N THR A 114 -14.14 -3.66 12.63
CA THR A 114 -14.72 -3.73 14.00
C THR A 114 -15.92 -2.80 14.19
N GLY A 115 -16.38 -2.15 13.11
CA GLY A 115 -17.46 -1.15 13.15
C GLY A 115 -16.99 0.26 13.56
N ASN A 116 -15.78 0.39 14.11
CA ASN A 116 -15.16 1.67 14.40
C ASN A 116 -13.71 1.66 13.88
N ASN A 117 -13.47 2.32 12.73
CA ASN A 117 -12.16 2.41 12.11
C ASN A 117 -11.29 3.53 12.72
N LYS A 118 -11.78 4.20 13.75
CA LYS A 118 -11.10 5.27 14.49
C LYS A 118 -10.62 4.75 15.84
N PRO A 119 -9.40 5.05 16.29
CA PRO A 119 -8.96 4.71 17.64
C PRO A 119 -9.90 5.30 18.70
N THR A 120 -10.28 4.50 19.71
CA THR A 120 -11.08 4.99 20.83
C THR A 120 -10.19 5.66 21.88
N LYS A 121 -10.80 6.43 22.77
CA LYS A 121 -10.09 7.07 23.88
C LYS A 121 -9.37 6.04 24.78
N GLU A 122 -9.97 4.87 24.98
CA GLU A 122 -9.39 3.79 25.78
C GLU A 122 -8.12 3.22 25.13
N MET A 123 -8.14 3.05 23.79
CA MET A 123 -6.98 2.59 23.04
C MET A 123 -5.83 3.60 23.05
N LEU A 124 -6.15 4.89 23.20
CA LEU A 124 -5.18 6.00 23.23
C LEU A 124 -4.72 6.36 24.67
N LYS A 125 -5.25 5.67 25.67
CA LYS A 125 -4.88 5.96 27.07
C LYS A 125 -3.37 5.81 27.28
N ASP A 126 -2.79 6.80 27.98
CA ASP A 126 -1.38 6.87 28.30
C ASP A 126 -0.42 6.94 27.08
N ILE A 127 -0.91 7.36 25.90
CA ILE A 127 -0.10 7.63 24.72
C ILE A 127 0.14 9.13 24.58
N ASP A 128 1.37 9.54 24.45
CA ASP A 128 1.78 10.94 24.27
C ASP A 128 1.96 11.32 22.79
N VAL A 129 2.34 10.33 21.96
CA VAL A 129 2.65 10.53 20.55
C VAL A 129 2.14 9.34 19.73
N LEU A 130 1.45 9.62 18.63
CA LEU A 130 1.12 8.66 17.60
C LEU A 130 2.05 8.83 16.40
N ILE A 131 2.60 7.73 15.89
CA ILE A 131 3.46 7.71 14.70
C ILE A 131 2.73 6.93 13.61
N TYR A 132 2.59 7.51 12.42
CA TYR A 132 2.01 6.88 11.25
C TYR A 132 3.10 6.54 10.22
N ASP A 133 3.21 5.26 9.81
CA ASP A 133 4.15 4.78 8.81
C ASP A 133 3.52 3.67 7.96
N ILE A 134 2.85 4.04 6.87
CA ILE A 134 2.19 3.11 5.92
C ILE A 134 2.40 3.63 4.50
N GLN A 135 2.68 2.72 3.55
CA GLN A 135 2.77 3.03 2.13
C GLN A 135 1.38 3.09 1.50
N ASP A 136 0.97 4.26 1.02
CA ASP A 136 -0.22 4.48 0.19
C ASP A 136 0.06 4.20 -1.29
N ILE A 137 -0.99 4.16 -2.14
CA ILE A 137 -0.86 3.91 -3.58
C ILE A 137 -1.27 5.10 -4.46
N GLY A 138 -1.74 6.21 -3.88
CA GLY A 138 -2.11 7.43 -4.62
C GLY A 138 -3.54 7.45 -5.17
N ALA A 139 -4.41 6.52 -4.77
CA ALA A 139 -5.82 6.46 -5.14
C ALA A 139 -6.73 6.72 -3.94
N ARG A 140 -7.68 7.67 -4.05
CA ARG A 140 -8.56 8.10 -2.94
C ARG A 140 -9.27 6.99 -2.19
N PHE A 141 -9.72 5.96 -2.87
CA PHE A 141 -10.47 4.87 -2.25
C PHE A 141 -9.59 3.78 -1.63
N TYR A 142 -8.26 3.95 -1.65
CA TYR A 142 -7.34 3.07 -0.93
C TYR A 142 -7.33 3.46 0.55
N THR A 143 -7.83 2.56 1.42
CA THR A 143 -8.31 2.89 2.76
C THR A 143 -7.24 3.37 3.76
N PHE A 144 -5.96 3.24 3.44
CA PHE A 144 -4.89 3.68 4.34
C PHE A 144 -4.90 5.18 4.61
N GLN A 145 -5.28 6.00 3.63
CA GLN A 145 -5.47 7.44 3.88
C GLN A 145 -6.67 7.71 4.80
N SER A 146 -7.76 6.92 4.71
CA SER A 146 -8.88 7.05 5.66
C SER A 146 -8.46 6.67 7.08
N THR A 147 -7.63 5.64 7.23
CA THR A 147 -7.01 5.29 8.51
C THR A 147 -6.15 6.45 9.04
N LEU A 148 -5.33 7.09 8.19
CA LEU A 148 -4.56 8.29 8.57
C LEU A 148 -5.46 9.38 9.15
N PHE A 149 -6.52 9.76 8.41
CA PHE A 149 -7.39 10.87 8.79
C PHE A 149 -8.14 10.61 10.10
N LEU A 150 -8.69 9.40 10.26
CA LEU A 150 -9.37 9.01 11.48
C LEU A 150 -8.44 8.94 12.70
N CYS A 151 -7.20 8.51 12.50
CA CYS A 151 -6.18 8.53 13.56
C CYS A 151 -5.74 9.97 13.92
N MET A 152 -5.59 10.85 12.93
CA MET A 152 -5.31 12.27 13.17
C MET A 152 -6.45 12.94 13.96
N GLU A 153 -7.69 12.63 13.60
CA GLU A 153 -8.86 13.14 14.30
C GLU A 153 -8.88 12.67 15.76
N ALA A 154 -8.69 11.37 16.00
CA ALA A 154 -8.63 10.81 17.36
C ALA A 154 -7.49 11.43 18.18
N ALA A 155 -6.30 11.62 17.58
CA ALA A 155 -5.18 12.28 18.23
C ALA A 155 -5.49 13.73 18.57
N ALA A 156 -6.15 14.48 17.69
CA ALA A 156 -6.54 15.86 17.94
C ALA A 156 -7.54 15.98 19.10
N GLU A 157 -8.54 15.11 19.17
CA GLU A 157 -9.55 15.05 20.23
C GLU A 157 -8.92 14.78 21.61
N GLU A 158 -7.94 13.88 21.67
CA GLU A 158 -7.22 13.53 22.91
C GLU A 158 -5.94 14.37 23.15
N LYS A 159 -5.66 15.36 22.30
CA LYS A 159 -4.47 16.25 22.36
C LYS A 159 -3.15 15.51 22.34
N ILE A 160 -3.09 14.42 21.57
CA ILE A 160 -1.91 13.61 21.34
C ILE A 160 -1.17 14.15 20.12
N LYS A 161 0.17 14.28 20.22
CA LYS A 161 1.01 14.64 19.08
C LYS A 161 0.95 13.57 17.98
N PHE A 162 0.86 14.01 16.71
CA PHE A 162 0.77 13.11 15.57
C PHE A 162 1.96 13.29 14.63
N ILE A 163 2.72 12.24 14.41
CA ILE A 163 3.90 12.24 13.51
C ILE A 163 3.61 11.35 12.31
N VAL A 164 3.74 11.90 11.09
CA VAL A 164 3.66 11.14 9.84
C VAL A 164 5.05 10.97 9.26
N LEU A 165 5.46 9.73 9.03
CA LEU A 165 6.69 9.38 8.33
C LEU A 165 6.36 9.26 6.84
N ASP A 166 6.76 10.26 6.05
CA ASP A 166 6.33 10.40 4.66
C ASP A 166 6.91 9.32 3.75
N ARG A 167 6.10 8.89 2.77
CA ARG A 167 6.44 7.86 1.77
C ARG A 167 6.05 8.33 0.37
N PRO A 168 6.74 7.86 -0.70
CA PRO A 168 6.46 8.31 -2.06
C PRO A 168 5.04 7.92 -2.50
N ASN A 169 4.40 8.81 -3.27
CA ASN A 169 3.24 8.42 -4.05
C ASN A 169 3.72 7.55 -5.22
N PRO A 170 3.30 6.28 -5.33
CA PRO A 170 3.84 5.36 -6.32
C PRO A 170 3.55 5.74 -7.77
N ILE A 171 2.41 6.39 -8.00
CA ILE A 171 1.92 6.77 -9.33
C ILE A 171 2.18 8.24 -9.65
N THR A 172 3.26 8.80 -9.10
CA THR A 172 3.75 10.19 -9.20
C THR A 172 2.99 11.22 -8.37
N GLY A 173 3.63 12.36 -8.13
CA GLY A 173 3.03 13.52 -7.48
C GLY A 173 2.50 14.58 -8.45
N ILE A 174 2.55 14.35 -9.77
CA ILE A 174 2.09 15.32 -10.77
C ILE A 174 0.77 14.93 -11.42
N ARG A 175 0.32 13.67 -11.24
CA ARG A 175 -0.91 13.17 -11.85
C ARG A 175 -2.11 13.45 -10.97
N ILE A 176 -3.13 14.06 -11.56
CA ILE A 176 -4.43 14.32 -10.93
C ILE A 176 -5.49 13.88 -11.94
N GLU A 177 -6.35 12.90 -11.55
CA GLU A 177 -7.40 12.38 -12.44
C GLU A 177 -8.66 11.99 -11.65
N GLY A 178 -9.78 11.96 -12.35
CA GLY A 178 -11.08 11.58 -11.81
C GLY A 178 -11.77 12.69 -11.04
N ALA A 179 -13.04 12.46 -10.72
CA ALA A 179 -13.87 13.43 -10.03
C ALA A 179 -13.41 13.65 -8.57
N VAL A 180 -13.53 14.88 -8.10
CA VAL A 180 -13.46 15.21 -6.68
C VAL A 180 -14.66 14.58 -5.98
N LEU A 181 -14.47 14.07 -4.77
CA LEU A 181 -15.53 13.44 -3.99
C LEU A 181 -16.66 14.44 -3.68
N ASP A 182 -17.90 14.03 -3.94
CA ASP A 182 -19.08 14.72 -3.45
C ASP A 182 -19.32 14.36 -1.98
N ASP A 183 -19.66 15.35 -1.15
CA ASP A 183 -19.91 15.15 0.29
C ASP A 183 -21.03 14.14 0.59
N SER A 184 -22.02 14.02 -0.31
CA SER A 184 -23.12 13.05 -0.18
C SER A 184 -22.65 11.60 -0.33
N LEU A 185 -21.47 11.37 -0.90
CA LEU A 185 -20.87 10.06 -1.13
C LEU A 185 -19.76 9.70 -0.14
N LYS A 186 -19.60 10.48 0.93
CA LYS A 186 -18.59 10.20 1.96
C LYS A 186 -18.77 8.82 2.56
N SER A 187 -17.66 8.08 2.64
CA SER A 187 -17.58 6.76 3.23
C SER A 187 -16.15 6.45 3.63
N PHE A 188 -15.89 5.28 4.21
CA PHE A 188 -14.51 4.88 4.55
C PHE A 188 -13.58 4.75 3.33
N VAL A 189 -14.11 4.56 2.12
CA VAL A 189 -13.35 4.59 0.86
C VAL A 189 -13.25 6.00 0.23
N GLY A 190 -13.63 7.04 0.97
CA GLY A 190 -13.53 8.43 0.54
C GLY A 190 -14.07 9.38 1.58
N LEU A 191 -13.21 9.92 2.44
CA LEU A 191 -13.58 10.83 3.53
C LEU A 191 -13.55 12.31 3.14
N HIS A 192 -12.68 12.69 2.20
CA HIS A 192 -12.42 14.10 1.90
C HIS A 192 -12.50 14.43 0.41
N LYS A 193 -12.70 15.73 0.10
CA LYS A 193 -12.89 16.30 -1.24
C LYS A 193 -11.60 16.32 -2.07
N ILE A 194 -11.03 15.15 -2.33
CA ILE A 194 -9.88 14.98 -3.22
C ILE A 194 -10.30 14.20 -4.48
N PRO A 195 -9.60 14.38 -5.61
CA PRO A 195 -9.82 13.57 -6.82
C PRO A 195 -9.43 12.10 -6.60
N VAL A 196 -9.86 11.21 -7.50
CA VAL A 196 -9.54 9.77 -7.41
C VAL A 196 -8.03 9.56 -7.41
N VAL A 197 -7.32 10.09 -8.38
CA VAL A 197 -5.84 10.16 -8.37
C VAL A 197 -5.48 11.56 -7.89
N HIS A 198 -4.88 11.67 -6.72
CA HIS A 198 -4.71 12.95 -6.03
C HIS A 198 -3.31 13.57 -6.15
N GLY A 199 -2.30 12.80 -6.57
CA GLY A 199 -0.94 13.30 -6.79
C GLY A 199 -0.22 13.80 -5.52
N LEU A 200 -0.66 13.40 -4.32
CA LEU A 200 -0.06 13.80 -3.05
C LEU A 200 0.62 12.62 -2.37
N THR A 201 1.68 12.88 -1.60
CA THR A 201 2.22 11.89 -0.65
C THR A 201 1.31 11.79 0.57
N ILE A 202 1.50 10.74 1.38
CA ILE A 202 0.70 10.57 2.60
C ILE A 202 0.93 11.72 3.59
N GLY A 203 2.15 12.25 3.66
CA GLY A 203 2.48 13.41 4.49
C GLY A 203 1.87 14.71 3.95
N GLU A 204 1.77 14.87 2.62
CA GLU A 204 1.08 16.01 2.00
C GLU A 204 -0.43 15.95 2.22
N LEU A 205 -1.04 14.75 2.13
CA LEU A 205 -2.45 14.54 2.47
C LEU A 205 -2.76 14.89 3.93
N ALA A 206 -1.92 14.45 4.86
CA ALA A 206 -2.07 14.78 6.27
C ALA A 206 -2.07 16.30 6.50
N LYS A 207 -1.14 17.02 5.87
CA LYS A 207 -1.08 18.49 5.95
C LYS A 207 -2.30 19.14 5.36
N LEU A 208 -2.69 18.75 4.13
CA LEU A 208 -3.86 19.31 3.45
C LEU A 208 -5.10 19.21 4.35
N VAL A 209 -5.43 18.02 4.82
CA VAL A 209 -6.63 17.78 5.64
C VAL A 209 -6.58 18.56 6.96
N ASN A 210 -5.41 18.65 7.58
CA ASN A 210 -5.23 19.38 8.83
C ASN A 210 -5.33 20.90 8.66
N GLU A 211 -4.69 21.45 7.63
CA GLU A 211 -4.65 22.90 7.36
C GLU A 211 -6.01 23.42 6.90
N GLU A 212 -6.69 22.68 6.02
CA GLU A 212 -8.04 23.00 5.54
C GLU A 212 -9.13 22.79 6.60
N GLY A 213 -8.80 22.18 7.76
CA GLY A 213 -9.77 21.93 8.83
C GLY A 213 -10.82 20.90 8.45
N TRP A 214 -10.47 19.88 7.66
CA TRP A 214 -11.39 18.86 7.18
C TRP A 214 -11.62 17.71 8.15
N LEU A 215 -10.86 17.65 9.24
CA LEU A 215 -11.15 16.71 10.33
C LEU A 215 -12.51 17.03 10.97
N ASN A 216 -13.18 16.02 11.49
CA ASN A 216 -14.52 16.17 12.05
C ASN A 216 -14.55 17.26 13.15
N ASN A 217 -15.65 18.02 13.24
CA ASN A 217 -15.80 19.16 14.14
C ASN A 217 -14.71 20.25 14.00
N GLY A 218 -13.96 20.27 12.89
CA GLY A 218 -12.91 21.26 12.64
C GLY A 218 -11.71 21.19 13.60
N VAL A 219 -11.50 20.04 14.27
CA VAL A 219 -10.32 19.85 15.11
C VAL A 219 -9.05 19.88 14.29
N LYS A 220 -7.93 20.26 14.90
CA LYS A 220 -6.60 20.22 14.26
C LYS A 220 -5.64 19.41 15.09
N ALA A 221 -4.96 18.48 14.43
CA ALA A 221 -3.91 17.69 15.06
C ALA A 221 -2.64 18.52 15.29
N ASP A 222 -1.93 18.28 16.39
CA ASP A 222 -0.53 18.72 16.59
C ASP A 222 0.35 17.84 15.67
N LEU A 223 0.41 18.21 14.36
CA LEU A 223 0.95 17.41 13.28
C LEU A 223 2.40 17.76 12.97
N ILE A 224 3.25 16.75 12.95
CA ILE A 224 4.61 16.82 12.41
C ILE A 224 4.72 15.85 11.22
N VAL A 225 5.20 16.31 10.08
CA VAL A 225 5.50 15.45 8.92
C VAL A 225 7.01 15.35 8.74
N ILE A 226 7.56 14.17 8.94
CA ILE A 226 8.96 13.88 8.64
C ILE A 226 9.08 13.59 7.14
N LYS A 227 9.60 14.56 6.41
CA LYS A 227 9.67 14.51 4.95
C LYS A 227 10.72 13.53 4.45
N MET A 228 10.46 12.94 3.30
CA MET A 228 11.48 12.24 2.52
C MET A 228 12.57 13.19 2.03
N LYS A 229 13.78 12.65 1.78
CA LYS A 229 14.83 13.35 1.01
C LYS A 229 15.01 12.73 -0.37
N GLY A 230 15.24 13.57 -1.38
CA GLY A 230 15.51 13.15 -2.76
C GLY A 230 14.28 12.81 -3.60
N TRP A 231 13.09 12.67 -3.03
CA TRP A 231 11.87 12.45 -3.79
C TRP A 231 11.49 13.71 -4.59
N LYS A 232 11.08 13.48 -5.84
CA LYS A 232 10.58 14.53 -6.75
C LYS A 232 9.21 14.13 -7.27
N ARG A 233 8.34 15.10 -7.47
CA ARG A 233 6.93 14.87 -7.85
C ARG A 233 6.74 14.07 -9.12
N ASN A 234 7.66 14.14 -10.07
CA ASN A 234 7.62 13.40 -11.32
C ASN A 234 8.18 11.97 -11.24
N MET A 235 8.65 11.52 -10.08
CA MET A 235 9.14 10.15 -9.89
C MET A 235 7.98 9.16 -9.82
N TRP A 236 8.09 8.10 -10.57
CA TRP A 236 7.39 6.84 -10.32
C TRP A 236 8.09 6.08 -9.21
N TYR A 237 7.42 5.10 -8.60
CA TYR A 237 8.01 4.39 -7.46
C TYR A 237 9.34 3.72 -7.79
N ASP A 238 9.47 3.11 -8.98
CA ASP A 238 10.69 2.45 -9.44
C ASP A 238 11.84 3.42 -9.74
N ASP A 239 11.56 4.72 -9.97
CA ASP A 239 12.58 5.77 -10.10
C ASP A 239 13.24 6.10 -8.75
N THR A 240 12.59 5.77 -7.65
CA THR A 240 13.11 6.00 -6.28
C THR A 240 14.23 5.05 -5.91
N GLY A 241 14.30 3.89 -6.55
CA GLY A 241 15.21 2.79 -6.22
C GLY A 241 14.77 1.95 -5.02
N LEU A 242 13.64 2.29 -4.39
CA LEU A 242 13.10 1.55 -3.26
C LEU A 242 12.55 0.18 -3.69
N PRO A 243 12.65 -0.86 -2.84
CA PRO A 243 12.02 -2.16 -3.10
C PRO A 243 10.49 -2.04 -3.03
N TRP A 244 9.79 -2.69 -3.97
CA TRP A 244 8.33 -2.78 -3.91
C TRP A 244 7.90 -3.74 -2.80
N VAL A 245 7.27 -3.21 -1.77
CA VAL A 245 6.55 -3.99 -0.76
C VAL A 245 5.08 -3.86 -1.10
N LYS A 246 4.41 -4.97 -1.45
CA LYS A 246 2.98 -4.97 -1.84
C LYS A 246 2.14 -4.29 -0.75
N PRO A 247 1.47 -3.15 -1.02
CA PRO A 247 0.66 -2.49 0.01
C PRO A 247 -0.55 -3.31 0.46
N SER A 248 -1.07 -4.16 -0.43
CA SER A 248 -2.06 -5.19 -0.11
C SER A 248 -1.77 -6.47 -0.89
N PRO A 249 -2.37 -7.61 -0.54
CA PRO A 249 -2.12 -8.88 -1.22
C PRO A 249 -2.34 -8.83 -2.72
N ASN A 250 -3.34 -8.08 -3.20
CA ASN A 250 -3.67 -7.93 -4.62
C ASN A 250 -2.96 -6.75 -5.31
N MET A 251 -2.12 -5.98 -4.60
CA MET A 251 -1.30 -4.91 -5.20
C MET A 251 0.08 -5.44 -5.58
N MET A 252 0.12 -6.28 -6.61
CA MET A 252 1.25 -7.16 -6.93
C MET A 252 2.53 -6.41 -7.30
N ASN A 253 2.41 -5.35 -8.10
CA ASN A 253 3.54 -4.63 -8.67
C ASN A 253 3.15 -3.19 -9.08
N MET A 254 4.07 -2.46 -9.70
CA MET A 254 3.84 -1.10 -10.18
C MET A 254 2.74 -1.00 -11.25
N ASN A 255 2.64 -1.98 -12.17
CA ASN A 255 1.60 -1.94 -13.20
C ASN A 255 0.22 -2.05 -12.55
N THR A 256 0.07 -2.94 -11.56
CA THR A 256 -1.16 -3.05 -10.78
C THR A 256 -1.52 -1.70 -10.14
N ALA A 257 -0.56 -1.00 -9.51
CA ALA A 257 -0.80 0.32 -8.90
C ALA A 257 -1.19 1.39 -9.93
N ILE A 258 -0.63 1.32 -11.15
CA ILE A 258 -0.93 2.28 -12.22
C ILE A 258 -2.36 2.08 -12.77
N VAL A 259 -2.80 0.83 -12.97
CA VAL A 259 -4.13 0.54 -13.51
C VAL A 259 -5.23 0.64 -12.46
N TYR A 260 -4.93 0.33 -11.21
CA TYR A 260 -5.89 0.22 -10.10
C TYR A 260 -6.86 1.41 -9.98
N PRO A 261 -6.45 2.70 -10.09
CA PRO A 261 -7.39 3.81 -9.94
C PRO A 261 -8.60 3.77 -10.87
N GLY A 262 -8.46 3.18 -12.06
CA GLY A 262 -9.56 2.99 -13.01
C GLY A 262 -10.19 1.60 -12.91
N LEU A 263 -9.37 0.57 -12.81
CA LEU A 263 -9.85 -0.82 -12.87
C LEU A 263 -10.53 -1.29 -11.58
N CYS A 264 -10.34 -0.57 -10.46
CA CYS A 264 -11.11 -0.77 -9.24
C CYS A 264 -12.63 -0.57 -9.46
N PHE A 265 -13.05 0.23 -10.43
CA PHE A 265 -14.49 0.40 -10.74
C PHE A 265 -15.16 -0.89 -11.21
N ILE A 266 -14.41 -1.81 -11.79
CA ILE A 266 -14.89 -3.14 -12.22
C ILE A 266 -15.37 -3.96 -11.01
N GLU A 267 -14.88 -3.73 -9.79
CA GLU A 267 -15.36 -4.41 -8.58
C GLU A 267 -16.86 -4.22 -8.35
N GLY A 268 -17.40 -3.07 -8.75
CA GLY A 268 -18.84 -2.76 -8.66
C GLY A 268 -19.71 -3.39 -9.76
N THR A 269 -19.15 -4.20 -10.66
CA THR A 269 -19.83 -4.81 -11.80
C THR A 269 -19.91 -6.33 -11.68
N ASN A 270 -20.52 -6.97 -12.69
CA ASN A 270 -20.51 -8.43 -12.86
C ASN A 270 -19.33 -8.93 -13.71
N VAL A 271 -18.28 -8.14 -13.87
CA VAL A 271 -17.03 -8.53 -14.54
C VAL A 271 -15.96 -8.78 -13.48
N SER A 272 -15.15 -9.83 -13.61
CA SER A 272 -14.00 -10.07 -12.75
C SER A 272 -12.91 -9.05 -13.04
N GLU A 273 -12.37 -8.47 -11.97
CA GLU A 273 -11.20 -7.58 -11.98
C GLU A 273 -9.88 -8.34 -11.86
N GLY A 274 -9.91 -9.67 -12.04
CA GLY A 274 -8.73 -10.53 -12.03
C GLY A 274 -8.22 -10.92 -10.64
N ARG A 275 -8.94 -10.61 -9.54
CA ARG A 275 -8.64 -11.20 -8.23
C ARG A 275 -8.73 -12.72 -8.30
N GLY A 276 -7.90 -13.44 -7.54
CA GLY A 276 -7.77 -14.89 -7.66
C GLY A 276 -6.87 -15.34 -8.82
N THR A 277 -6.10 -14.42 -9.41
CA THR A 277 -5.08 -14.71 -10.43
C THR A 277 -3.74 -14.06 -10.06
N SER A 278 -2.73 -14.29 -10.89
CA SER A 278 -1.41 -13.61 -10.73
C SER A 278 -1.41 -12.14 -11.14
N ASN A 279 -2.48 -11.64 -11.79
CA ASN A 279 -2.53 -10.31 -12.39
C ASN A 279 -3.83 -9.54 -12.02
N PRO A 280 -4.14 -9.39 -10.72
CA PRO A 280 -5.33 -8.66 -10.29
C PRO A 280 -5.28 -7.23 -10.83
N PHE A 281 -6.44 -6.73 -11.31
CA PHE A 281 -6.63 -5.43 -11.96
C PHE A 281 -5.91 -5.24 -13.31
N GLU A 282 -4.92 -6.07 -13.64
CA GLU A 282 -4.26 -6.03 -14.96
C GLU A 282 -4.99 -6.89 -15.99
N ILE A 283 -5.90 -7.78 -15.54
CA ILE A 283 -6.81 -8.54 -16.37
C ILE A 283 -8.25 -8.32 -15.92
N ILE A 284 -9.17 -8.27 -16.88
CA ILE A 284 -10.61 -8.21 -16.61
C ILE A 284 -11.36 -9.13 -17.55
N GLY A 285 -12.46 -9.72 -17.09
CA GLY A 285 -13.26 -10.59 -17.94
C GLY A 285 -14.40 -11.29 -17.22
N ALA A 286 -15.18 -12.03 -18.00
CA ALA A 286 -16.29 -12.83 -17.51
C ALA A 286 -16.58 -14.01 -18.47
N PRO A 287 -17.32 -15.05 -18.05
CA PRO A 287 -17.63 -16.20 -18.91
C PRO A 287 -18.44 -15.82 -20.16
N PHE A 288 -19.24 -14.77 -20.10
CA PHE A 288 -20.15 -14.33 -21.16
C PHE A 288 -19.51 -13.34 -22.15
N ILE A 289 -18.25 -12.95 -21.97
CA ILE A 289 -17.56 -11.99 -22.85
C ILE A 289 -17.00 -12.72 -24.09
N ASP A 290 -17.13 -12.10 -25.26
CA ASP A 290 -16.32 -12.42 -26.42
C ASP A 290 -15.01 -11.62 -26.34
N LYS A 291 -13.92 -12.30 -25.95
CA LYS A 291 -12.63 -11.67 -25.68
C LYS A 291 -12.02 -10.99 -26.91
N ASP A 292 -12.20 -11.60 -28.11
CA ASP A 292 -11.60 -11.07 -29.34
C ASP A 292 -12.32 -9.78 -29.79
N GLN A 293 -13.67 -9.80 -29.74
CA GLN A 293 -14.47 -8.61 -30.03
C GLN A 293 -14.23 -7.51 -28.96
N PHE A 294 -14.09 -7.89 -27.69
CA PHE A 294 -13.85 -6.96 -26.58
C PHE A 294 -12.50 -6.25 -26.75
N ALA A 295 -11.41 -7.00 -26.95
CA ALA A 295 -10.09 -6.44 -27.19
C ALA A 295 -10.06 -5.55 -28.45
N LYS A 296 -10.69 -6.00 -29.56
CA LYS A 296 -10.79 -5.23 -30.79
C LYS A 296 -11.53 -3.92 -30.58
N THR A 297 -12.63 -3.93 -29.83
CA THR A 297 -13.42 -2.73 -29.54
C THR A 297 -12.62 -1.72 -28.71
N LEU A 298 -11.99 -2.17 -27.62
CA LEU A 298 -11.19 -1.30 -26.76
C LEU A 298 -9.99 -0.72 -27.50
N ASN A 299 -9.27 -1.50 -28.29
CA ASN A 299 -8.17 -1.00 -29.12
C ASN A 299 -8.62 0.00 -30.18
N SER A 300 -9.88 -0.10 -30.67
CA SER A 300 -10.44 0.85 -31.63
C SER A 300 -10.62 2.27 -31.07
N TYR A 301 -10.77 2.41 -29.74
CA TYR A 301 -10.85 3.71 -29.06
C TYR A 301 -9.51 4.46 -29.03
N LYS A 302 -8.39 3.78 -29.35
CA LYS A 302 -7.04 4.37 -29.40
C LYS A 302 -6.67 5.10 -28.11
N LEU A 303 -7.00 4.49 -26.96
CA LEU A 303 -6.64 5.04 -25.66
C LEU A 303 -5.10 5.16 -25.56
N LYS A 304 -4.64 6.27 -24.99
CA LYS A 304 -3.22 6.57 -24.95
C LYS A 304 -2.46 5.67 -23.97
N GLY A 305 -1.30 5.19 -24.40
CA GLY A 305 -0.37 4.47 -23.54
C GLY A 305 -0.81 3.08 -23.08
N VAL A 306 -1.81 2.49 -23.72
CA VAL A 306 -2.36 1.16 -23.39
C VAL A 306 -2.70 0.36 -24.65
N GLU A 307 -2.62 -0.96 -24.54
CA GLU A 307 -3.05 -1.93 -25.53
C GLU A 307 -3.75 -3.09 -24.82
N PHE A 308 -4.78 -3.65 -25.44
CA PHE A 308 -5.60 -4.73 -24.88
C PHE A 308 -5.39 -6.01 -25.66
N GLU A 309 -4.95 -7.06 -24.97
CA GLU A 309 -4.74 -8.40 -25.53
C GLU A 309 -5.88 -9.34 -25.11
N PRO A 310 -6.52 -10.06 -26.03
CA PRO A 310 -7.56 -11.03 -25.68
C PRO A 310 -6.95 -12.24 -24.98
N ILE A 311 -7.47 -12.58 -23.79
CA ILE A 311 -7.00 -13.71 -22.99
C ILE A 311 -8.14 -14.57 -22.45
N LYS A 312 -7.77 -15.74 -21.93
CA LYS A 312 -8.60 -16.55 -21.03
C LYS A 312 -7.91 -16.67 -19.69
N PHE A 313 -8.69 -16.72 -18.62
CA PHE A 313 -8.16 -16.91 -17.27
C PHE A 313 -9.22 -17.56 -16.38
N THR A 314 -8.78 -18.17 -15.29
CA THR A 314 -9.69 -18.76 -14.30
C THR A 314 -9.32 -18.22 -12.93
N PRO A 315 -10.17 -17.37 -12.31
CA PRO A 315 -9.98 -16.97 -10.93
C PRO A 315 -10.07 -18.17 -9.99
N THR A 316 -9.27 -18.20 -8.94
CA THR A 316 -9.32 -19.25 -7.90
C THR A 316 -9.04 -18.65 -6.54
N ASP A 317 -9.46 -19.33 -5.48
CA ASP A 317 -9.02 -18.98 -4.13
C ASP A 317 -7.51 -19.02 -4.02
N ILE A 318 -6.94 -17.95 -3.47
CA ILE A 318 -5.52 -17.87 -3.13
C ILE A 318 -5.39 -17.61 -1.65
N LEU A 319 -4.82 -18.58 -0.92
CA LEU A 319 -4.69 -18.51 0.53
C LEU A 319 -4.04 -17.18 0.99
N ARG A 320 -4.68 -16.47 1.91
CA ARG A 320 -4.27 -15.16 2.47
C ARG A 320 -4.20 -14.01 1.45
N VAL A 321 -4.69 -14.19 0.24
CA VAL A 321 -4.72 -13.16 -0.81
C VAL A 321 -6.14 -12.82 -1.20
N THR A 322 -6.87 -13.83 -1.72
CA THR A 322 -8.23 -13.63 -2.21
C THR A 322 -9.09 -14.83 -1.83
N VAL A 323 -10.26 -14.59 -1.26
CA VAL A 323 -11.24 -15.60 -0.91
C VAL A 323 -12.50 -15.32 -1.70
N ASP A 324 -13.05 -16.36 -2.36
CA ASP A 324 -14.27 -16.28 -3.15
C ASP A 324 -14.24 -15.17 -4.23
N PRO A 325 -13.25 -15.18 -5.15
CA PRO A 325 -13.21 -14.21 -6.24
C PRO A 325 -14.41 -14.39 -7.16
N LYS A 326 -14.79 -13.32 -7.87
CA LYS A 326 -15.83 -13.44 -8.91
C LYS A 326 -15.44 -14.52 -9.91
N TYR A 327 -16.39 -15.43 -10.19
CA TYR A 327 -16.19 -16.58 -11.07
C TYR A 327 -15.11 -17.56 -10.59
N ASP A 328 -15.05 -17.82 -9.28
CA ASP A 328 -14.14 -18.82 -8.73
C ASP A 328 -14.25 -20.14 -9.49
N SER A 329 -13.10 -20.68 -9.92
CA SER A 329 -12.97 -21.93 -10.67
C SER A 329 -13.73 -21.97 -12.02
N ILE A 330 -14.19 -20.82 -12.54
CA ILE A 330 -14.90 -20.72 -13.83
C ILE A 330 -13.99 -20.00 -14.85
N GLU A 331 -13.81 -20.61 -16.03
CA GLU A 331 -13.06 -19.97 -17.12
C GLU A 331 -13.76 -18.69 -17.59
N CYS A 332 -13.05 -17.57 -17.54
CA CYS A 332 -13.45 -16.28 -18.05
C CYS A 332 -12.74 -15.98 -19.36
N ASN A 333 -13.45 -15.33 -20.27
CA ASN A 333 -12.89 -14.67 -21.44
C ASN A 333 -12.72 -13.18 -21.11
N GLY A 334 -11.62 -12.57 -21.54
CA GLY A 334 -11.37 -11.19 -21.22
C GLY A 334 -10.16 -10.61 -21.90
N ILE A 335 -9.57 -9.62 -21.28
CA ILE A 335 -8.40 -8.91 -21.80
C ILE A 335 -7.31 -8.82 -20.75
N PHE A 336 -6.06 -8.75 -21.22
CA PHE A 336 -4.91 -8.26 -20.47
C PHE A 336 -4.64 -6.80 -20.87
N ILE A 337 -4.31 -5.97 -19.89
CA ILE A 337 -4.10 -4.52 -20.05
C ILE A 337 -2.60 -4.24 -20.06
N HIS A 338 -2.04 -4.04 -21.26
CA HIS A 338 -0.63 -3.73 -21.43
C HIS A 338 -0.37 -2.23 -21.36
N ILE A 339 0.30 -1.74 -20.33
CA ILE A 339 0.77 -0.37 -20.27
C ILE A 339 1.98 -0.20 -21.18
N LYS A 340 1.81 0.53 -22.29
CA LYS A 340 2.87 0.82 -23.28
C LYS A 340 3.63 2.09 -22.95
N ASP A 341 2.95 3.09 -22.40
CA ASP A 341 3.53 4.36 -21.97
C ASP A 341 2.78 4.87 -20.75
N ARG A 342 3.35 4.63 -19.57
CA ARG A 342 2.72 5.00 -18.28
C ARG A 342 2.53 6.51 -18.12
N ASN A 343 3.30 7.34 -18.83
CA ASN A 343 3.15 8.80 -18.75
C ASN A 343 1.94 9.31 -19.53
N LYS A 344 1.47 8.52 -20.51
CA LYS A 344 0.29 8.84 -21.33
C LYS A 344 -0.96 8.07 -20.94
N PHE A 345 -0.79 6.98 -20.19
CA PHE A 345 -1.91 6.15 -19.76
C PHE A 345 -2.84 6.92 -18.81
N GLU A 346 -4.13 6.89 -19.07
CA GLU A 346 -5.17 7.56 -18.30
C GLU A 346 -6.04 6.48 -17.61
N PRO A 347 -5.71 6.06 -16.36
CA PRO A 347 -6.38 4.94 -15.71
C PRO A 347 -7.88 5.16 -15.54
N ILE A 348 -8.32 6.35 -15.11
CA ILE A 348 -9.75 6.64 -14.91
C ILE A 348 -10.53 6.53 -16.19
N LYS A 349 -10.02 7.12 -17.27
CA LYS A 349 -10.65 7.06 -18.59
C LYS A 349 -10.70 5.64 -19.15
N THR A 350 -9.70 4.82 -18.81
CA THR A 350 -9.63 3.43 -19.28
C THR A 350 -10.61 2.54 -18.53
N GLY A 351 -10.88 2.82 -17.24
CA GLY A 351 -11.80 2.05 -16.41
C GLY A 351 -13.28 2.41 -16.58
N LEU A 352 -13.58 3.56 -17.21
CA LEU A 352 -14.95 4.03 -17.52
C LEU A 352 -15.41 3.58 -18.90
#